data_6c5e7882cc434a03a1e7118887bf2467
#
_entry.id   6c5e7882cc434a03a1e7118887bf2467
#
_cell.length_a   1.000
_cell.length_b   1.000
_cell.length_c   1.000
_cell.angle_alpha   90.00
_cell.angle_beta   90.00
_cell.angle_gamma   90.00
#
_symmetry.space_group_name_H-M   'P 1'
#
loop_
_entity.id
_entity.type
_entity.pdbx_description
1 polymer ?
#
loop_
_entity_poly.entity_id
_entity_poly.type
_entity_poly.pdbx_seq_one_letter_code
_entity_poly.pdbx_strand_id
1 'polypeptide(L)'
;MASQRWILDGQRALVTGASAGIGLAICRELLGLGAQVLMVARDAELLEQARAELEDEFPGPEDAVLALPADVTDEEQRSEILEWAAEQGGLHLLVNNAGGNITRPAMEYGEDQWRGIFETNLFSAFELCRGAYPLLTKHAASSIVNVGSVSGITHVRSGAPYGMSKAALHQMTRNLAVEWAEDGVRVNAVAPWYIRTRRTSGKLADPDYLDEVLLRTPMGRIGEPEEVASAVAFLCLPASSYVTGECIAVDGGFLRYGF
;
A
#
# COMPACT_ATOMS: atom_id res chain seq x y z
N MET A 1 20.25 -11.71 -17.98
CA MET A 1 20.11 -12.11 -16.54
C MET A 1 20.01 -10.92 -15.58
N ALA A 2 20.75 -9.82 -15.73
CA ALA A 2 20.56 -8.65 -14.85
C ALA A 2 19.20 -7.95 -15.08
N SER A 3 18.71 -7.85 -16.31
CA SER A 3 17.44 -7.24 -16.65
C SER A 3 16.21 -7.95 -16.08
N GLN A 4 16.21 -9.28 -16.02
CA GLN A 4 15.07 -10.08 -15.51
C GLN A 4 14.77 -9.88 -14.02
N ARG A 5 15.70 -9.35 -13.24
CA ARG A 5 15.47 -9.05 -11.81
C ARG A 5 14.73 -7.75 -11.59
N TRP A 6 14.59 -6.92 -12.61
CA TRP A 6 14.03 -5.57 -12.58
C TRP A 6 12.76 -5.44 -13.43
N ILE A 7 12.10 -6.55 -13.72
CA ILE A 7 10.84 -6.61 -14.45
C ILE A 7 9.85 -7.52 -13.73
N LEU A 8 8.57 -7.35 -13.99
CA LEU A 8 7.46 -8.09 -13.42
C LEU A 8 6.62 -8.80 -14.50
N ASP A 9 7.23 -9.06 -15.68
CA ASP A 9 6.55 -9.73 -16.79
C ASP A 9 5.90 -11.04 -16.35
N GLY A 10 4.62 -11.20 -16.66
CA GLY A 10 3.81 -12.36 -16.31
C GLY A 10 3.40 -12.43 -14.84
N GLN A 11 3.73 -11.42 -14.02
CA GLN A 11 3.25 -11.34 -12.64
C GLN A 11 1.94 -10.55 -12.55
N ARG A 12 1.10 -10.93 -11.62
CA ARG A 12 -0.18 -10.29 -11.34
C ARG A 12 -0.18 -9.70 -9.94
N ALA A 13 -0.51 -8.41 -9.87
CA ALA A 13 -0.54 -7.62 -8.64
C ALA A 13 -1.98 -7.21 -8.28
N LEU A 14 -2.40 -7.48 -7.06
CA LEU A 14 -3.62 -6.90 -6.47
C LEU A 14 -3.24 -5.68 -5.64
N VAL A 15 -3.82 -4.52 -5.96
CA VAL A 15 -3.56 -3.26 -5.26
C VAL A 15 -4.86 -2.71 -4.67
N THR A 16 -4.92 -2.56 -3.34
CA THR A 16 -6.08 -1.97 -2.67
C THR A 16 -5.95 -0.45 -2.51
N GLY A 17 -7.07 0.28 -2.53
CA GLY A 17 -7.07 1.75 -2.52
C GLY A 17 -6.43 2.33 -3.79
N ALA A 18 -6.64 1.67 -4.94
CA ALA A 18 -5.95 1.91 -6.20
C ALA A 18 -6.45 3.11 -7.00
N SER A 19 -7.60 3.71 -6.63
CA SER A 19 -8.25 4.75 -7.43
C SER A 19 -7.60 6.12 -7.39
N ALA A 20 -6.64 6.39 -6.50
CA ALA A 20 -6.00 7.71 -6.37
C ALA A 20 -4.69 7.66 -5.55
N GLY A 21 -3.91 8.74 -5.65
CA GLY A 21 -2.74 8.99 -4.81
C GLY A 21 -1.70 7.87 -4.85
N ILE A 22 -1.24 7.41 -3.69
CA ILE A 22 -0.19 6.38 -3.58
C ILE A 22 -0.61 5.08 -4.28
N GLY A 23 -1.87 4.63 -4.11
CA GLY A 23 -2.34 3.39 -4.74
C GLY A 23 -2.34 3.45 -6.27
N LEU A 24 -2.79 4.57 -6.86
CA LEU A 24 -2.75 4.77 -8.31
C LEU A 24 -1.30 4.85 -8.82
N ALA A 25 -0.41 5.56 -8.11
CA ALA A 25 1.00 5.62 -8.46
C ALA A 25 1.67 4.23 -8.39
N ILE A 26 1.29 3.38 -7.42
CA ILE A 26 1.76 1.99 -7.33
C ILE A 26 1.30 1.19 -8.56
N CYS A 27 0.02 1.30 -8.94
CA CYS A 27 -0.48 0.63 -10.15
C CYS A 27 0.31 1.04 -11.38
N ARG A 28 0.56 2.35 -11.56
CA ARG A 28 1.35 2.90 -12.66
C ARG A 28 2.77 2.34 -12.71
N GLU A 29 3.45 2.31 -11.57
CA GLU A 29 4.82 1.79 -11.47
C GLU A 29 4.89 0.28 -11.78
N LEU A 30 3.93 -0.51 -11.26
CA LEU A 30 3.89 -1.96 -11.50
C LEU A 30 3.59 -2.30 -12.97
N LEU A 31 2.67 -1.55 -13.62
CA LEU A 31 2.41 -1.67 -15.06
C LEU A 31 3.64 -1.33 -15.90
N GLY A 32 4.34 -0.24 -15.56
CA GLY A 32 5.59 0.14 -16.21
C GLY A 32 6.70 -0.90 -16.12
N LEU A 33 6.63 -1.79 -15.12
CA LEU A 33 7.53 -2.93 -14.93
C LEU A 33 7.02 -4.24 -15.58
N GLY A 34 5.88 -4.22 -16.25
CA GLY A 34 5.32 -5.36 -17.00
C GLY A 34 4.34 -6.23 -16.23
N ALA A 35 3.89 -5.83 -15.03
CA ALA A 35 2.88 -6.57 -14.29
C ALA A 35 1.48 -6.35 -14.87
N GLN A 36 0.60 -7.35 -14.73
CA GLN A 36 -0.85 -7.15 -14.78
C GLN A 36 -1.32 -6.61 -13.42
N VAL A 37 -2.24 -5.63 -13.42
CA VAL A 37 -2.70 -4.98 -12.19
C VAL A 37 -4.20 -5.15 -12.00
N LEU A 38 -4.57 -5.73 -10.85
CA LEU A 38 -5.94 -5.84 -10.36
C LEU A 38 -6.18 -4.70 -9.35
N MET A 39 -6.94 -3.70 -9.77
CA MET A 39 -7.23 -2.50 -8.98
C MET A 39 -8.47 -2.70 -8.12
N VAL A 40 -8.39 -2.40 -6.83
CA VAL A 40 -9.53 -2.45 -5.91
C VAL A 40 -9.68 -1.12 -5.17
N ALA A 41 -10.88 -0.54 -5.20
CA ALA A 41 -11.27 0.62 -4.39
C ALA A 41 -12.80 0.71 -4.28
N ARG A 42 -13.30 1.48 -3.32
CA ARG A 42 -14.73 1.59 -3.03
C ARG A 42 -15.52 2.45 -4.01
N ASP A 43 -14.89 3.53 -4.47
CA ASP A 43 -15.50 4.50 -5.39
C ASP A 43 -15.38 3.96 -6.82
N ALA A 44 -16.49 3.44 -7.35
CA ALA A 44 -16.52 2.79 -8.66
C ALA A 44 -16.22 3.77 -9.79
N GLU A 45 -16.71 5.01 -9.72
CA GLU A 45 -16.50 6.00 -10.77
C GLU A 45 -15.02 6.45 -10.81
N LEU A 46 -14.46 6.76 -9.65
CA LEU A 46 -13.06 7.16 -9.54
C LEU A 46 -12.11 6.01 -9.90
N LEU A 47 -12.48 4.77 -9.56
CA LEU A 47 -11.69 3.59 -9.89
C LEU A 47 -11.69 3.35 -11.40
N GLU A 48 -12.84 3.47 -12.06
CA GLU A 48 -12.94 3.29 -13.52
C GLU A 48 -12.22 4.40 -14.29
N GLN A 49 -12.29 5.65 -13.81
CA GLN A 49 -11.49 6.75 -14.37
C GLN A 49 -9.98 6.45 -14.27
N ALA A 50 -9.51 5.99 -13.12
CA ALA A 50 -8.13 5.64 -12.91
C ALA A 50 -7.69 4.45 -13.76
N ARG A 51 -8.56 3.43 -13.94
CA ARG A 51 -8.30 2.29 -14.83
C ARG A 51 -8.13 2.74 -16.28
N ALA A 52 -9.07 3.56 -16.78
CA ALA A 52 -9.02 4.07 -18.14
C ALA A 52 -7.78 4.94 -18.42
N GLU A 53 -7.37 5.77 -17.43
CA GLU A 53 -6.14 6.55 -17.51
C GLU A 53 -4.90 5.64 -17.66
N LEU A 54 -4.82 4.58 -16.86
CA LEU A 54 -3.70 3.63 -16.92
C LEU A 54 -3.71 2.81 -18.22
N GLU A 55 -4.88 2.42 -18.72
CA GLU A 55 -5.00 1.69 -19.99
C GLU A 55 -4.54 2.54 -21.20
N ASP A 56 -4.83 3.84 -21.17
CA ASP A 56 -4.36 4.79 -22.21
C ASP A 56 -2.84 5.03 -22.11
N GLU A 57 -2.30 5.12 -20.87
CA GLU A 57 -0.87 5.33 -20.63
C GLU A 57 -0.02 4.09 -20.95
N PHE A 58 -0.56 2.88 -20.71
CA PHE A 58 0.11 1.60 -20.93
C PHE A 58 -0.67 0.72 -21.92
N PRO A 59 -0.65 1.05 -23.21
CA PRO A 59 -1.34 0.23 -24.21
C PRO A 59 -0.74 -1.18 -24.25
N GLY A 60 -1.57 -2.18 -23.97
CA GLY A 60 -1.16 -3.58 -23.87
C GLY A 60 -2.35 -4.54 -24.07
N PRO A 61 -2.27 -5.77 -23.54
CA PRO A 61 -3.40 -6.69 -23.50
C PRO A 61 -4.60 -6.10 -22.76
N GLU A 62 -5.83 -6.45 -23.18
CA GLU A 62 -7.06 -5.97 -22.54
C GLU A 62 -7.14 -6.29 -21.03
N ASP A 63 -6.42 -7.31 -20.58
CA ASP A 63 -6.35 -7.75 -19.19
C ASP A 63 -5.16 -7.17 -18.41
N ALA A 64 -4.39 -6.24 -18.99
CA ALA A 64 -3.25 -5.63 -18.31
C ALA A 64 -3.67 -4.82 -17.06
N VAL A 65 -4.84 -4.16 -17.13
CA VAL A 65 -5.41 -3.34 -16.04
C VAL A 65 -6.87 -3.70 -15.86
N LEU A 66 -7.18 -4.32 -14.74
CA LEU A 66 -8.55 -4.68 -14.39
C LEU A 66 -8.96 -3.99 -13.08
N ALA A 67 -10.25 -3.69 -12.91
CA ALA A 67 -10.78 -3.00 -11.75
C ALA A 67 -12.01 -3.69 -11.18
N LEU A 68 -12.07 -3.79 -9.85
CA LEU A 68 -13.20 -4.29 -9.08
C LEU A 68 -13.56 -3.29 -7.97
N PRO A 69 -14.73 -2.63 -8.05
CA PRO A 69 -15.21 -1.80 -6.94
C PRO A 69 -15.56 -2.67 -5.74
N ALA A 70 -14.85 -2.48 -4.61
CA ALA A 70 -15.11 -3.23 -3.39
C ALA A 70 -14.61 -2.49 -2.15
N ASP A 71 -15.28 -2.71 -1.01
CA ASP A 71 -14.85 -2.25 0.32
C ASP A 71 -14.08 -3.36 1.04
N VAL A 72 -12.79 -3.15 1.25
CA VAL A 72 -11.93 -4.11 1.95
C VAL A 72 -12.31 -4.33 3.43
N THR A 73 -13.19 -3.51 4.01
CA THR A 73 -13.70 -3.71 5.39
C THR A 73 -14.85 -4.70 5.44
N ASP A 74 -15.48 -4.98 4.31
CA ASP A 74 -16.57 -5.94 4.17
C ASP A 74 -16.03 -7.36 3.91
N GLU A 75 -16.50 -8.35 4.65
CA GLU A 75 -16.01 -9.73 4.57
C GLU A 75 -16.42 -10.42 3.26
N GLU A 76 -17.66 -10.19 2.81
CA GLU A 76 -18.19 -10.80 1.57
C GLU A 76 -17.41 -10.23 0.37
N GLN A 77 -17.22 -8.92 0.33
CA GLN A 77 -16.47 -8.26 -0.73
C GLN A 77 -14.98 -8.63 -0.73
N ARG A 78 -14.35 -8.88 0.44
CA ARG A 78 -12.99 -9.45 0.46
C ARG A 78 -12.94 -10.84 -0.16
N SER A 79 -13.96 -11.66 0.06
CA SER A 79 -14.06 -12.99 -0.58
C SER A 79 -14.21 -12.85 -2.09
N GLU A 80 -15.08 -11.95 -2.56
CA GLU A 80 -15.25 -11.62 -3.98
C GLU A 80 -13.93 -11.14 -4.64
N ILE A 81 -13.15 -10.28 -3.97
CA ILE A 81 -11.83 -9.84 -4.45
C ILE A 81 -10.89 -11.03 -4.67
N LEU A 82 -10.85 -11.97 -3.74
CA LEU A 82 -9.95 -13.13 -3.82
C LEU A 82 -10.39 -14.16 -4.85
N GLU A 83 -11.69 -14.40 -4.99
CA GLU A 83 -12.27 -15.24 -6.02
C GLU A 83 -11.99 -14.64 -7.40
N TRP A 84 -12.24 -13.34 -7.57
CA TRP A 84 -11.93 -12.63 -8.80
C TRP A 84 -10.43 -12.71 -9.16
N ALA A 85 -9.53 -12.52 -8.20
CA ALA A 85 -8.10 -12.68 -8.43
C ALA A 85 -7.72 -14.10 -8.85
N ALA A 86 -8.40 -15.13 -8.29
CA ALA A 86 -8.21 -16.52 -8.69
C ALA A 86 -8.69 -16.79 -10.12
N GLU A 87 -9.85 -16.23 -10.53
CA GLU A 87 -10.41 -16.32 -11.88
C GLU A 87 -9.50 -15.66 -12.92
N GLN A 88 -8.83 -14.55 -12.54
CA GLN A 88 -7.85 -13.90 -13.41
C GLN A 88 -6.53 -14.68 -13.52
N GLY A 89 -6.44 -15.90 -12.95
CA GLY A 89 -5.27 -16.80 -13.06
C GLY A 89 -4.32 -16.75 -11.85
N GLY A 90 -4.77 -16.27 -10.70
CA GLY A 90 -4.03 -16.28 -9.43
C GLY A 90 -3.30 -14.97 -9.13
N LEU A 91 -2.44 -14.99 -8.10
CA LEU A 91 -1.83 -13.79 -7.56
C LEU A 91 -0.35 -14.02 -7.23
N HIS A 92 0.52 -13.11 -7.66
CA HIS A 92 1.95 -13.08 -7.33
C HIS A 92 2.29 -12.00 -6.30
N LEU A 93 1.57 -10.86 -6.39
CA LEU A 93 1.86 -9.65 -5.62
C LEU A 93 0.58 -9.12 -4.97
N LEU A 94 0.63 -8.86 -3.65
CA LEU A 94 -0.44 -8.17 -2.93
C LEU A 94 0.08 -6.87 -2.35
N VAL A 95 -0.57 -5.74 -2.67
CA VAL A 95 -0.26 -4.44 -2.09
C VAL A 95 -1.45 -3.95 -1.27
N ASN A 96 -1.32 -4.02 0.06
CA ASN A 96 -2.28 -3.47 1.00
C ASN A 96 -2.01 -1.97 1.19
N ASN A 97 -2.67 -1.14 0.35
CA ASN A 97 -2.56 0.31 0.41
C ASN A 97 -3.85 0.98 0.91
N ALA A 98 -4.99 0.33 0.84
CA ALA A 98 -6.24 0.88 1.38
C ALA A 98 -6.05 1.32 2.83
N GLY A 99 -6.52 2.54 3.15
CA GLY A 99 -6.34 3.07 4.49
C GLY A 99 -7.09 4.38 4.70
N GLY A 100 -7.40 4.68 5.94
CA GLY A 100 -8.12 5.88 6.35
C GLY A 100 -7.58 6.46 7.65
N ASN A 101 -7.92 7.72 7.92
CA ASN A 101 -7.63 8.37 9.19
C ASN A 101 -8.68 9.44 9.51
N ILE A 102 -9.02 9.54 10.78
CA ILE A 102 -9.73 10.65 11.40
C ILE A 102 -8.77 11.20 12.45
N THR A 103 -8.38 12.48 12.33
CA THR A 103 -7.44 13.10 13.28
C THR A 103 -8.20 13.83 14.38
N ARG A 104 -8.08 13.36 15.63
CA ARG A 104 -8.67 13.96 16.83
C ARG A 104 -7.77 13.75 18.05
N PRO A 105 -7.93 14.54 19.13
CA PRO A 105 -7.45 14.19 20.46
C PRO A 105 -8.01 12.84 20.93
N ALA A 106 -7.26 12.07 21.72
CA ALA A 106 -7.63 10.73 22.12
C ALA A 106 -9.01 10.61 22.82
N MET A 107 -9.37 11.62 23.62
CA MET A 107 -10.64 11.64 24.36
C MET A 107 -11.86 12.03 23.48
N GLU A 108 -11.65 12.44 22.24
CA GLU A 108 -12.71 12.90 21.34
C GLU A 108 -13.12 11.85 20.31
N TYR A 109 -12.50 10.68 20.32
CA TYR A 109 -12.89 9.58 19.43
C TYR A 109 -14.13 8.87 19.97
N GLY A 110 -15.18 8.78 19.15
CA GLY A 110 -16.23 7.78 19.33
C GLY A 110 -15.71 6.37 19.07
N GLU A 111 -16.35 5.37 19.67
CA GLU A 111 -15.94 3.96 19.55
C GLU A 111 -15.91 3.51 18.08
N ASP A 112 -16.95 3.81 17.31
CA ASP A 112 -17.04 3.45 15.88
C ASP A 112 -15.93 4.09 15.05
N GLN A 113 -15.48 5.30 15.41
CA GLN A 113 -14.45 6.01 14.66
C GLN A 113 -13.08 5.33 14.80
N TRP A 114 -12.66 5.03 16.05
CA TRP A 114 -11.36 4.39 16.20
C TRP A 114 -11.39 2.92 15.76
N ARG A 115 -12.50 2.18 15.95
CA ARG A 115 -12.66 0.82 15.41
C ARG A 115 -12.60 0.83 13.88
N GLY A 116 -13.31 1.73 13.20
CA GLY A 116 -13.27 1.86 11.75
C GLY A 116 -11.88 2.16 11.19
N ILE A 117 -11.02 2.88 11.95
CA ILE A 117 -9.61 3.06 11.58
C ILE A 117 -8.86 1.71 11.60
N PHE A 118 -9.09 0.86 12.61
CA PHE A 118 -8.48 -0.45 12.71
C PHE A 118 -9.01 -1.40 11.63
N GLU A 119 -10.33 -1.41 11.38
CA GLU A 119 -10.93 -2.22 10.31
C GLU A 119 -10.28 -1.91 8.97
N THR A 120 -10.18 -0.62 8.61
CA THR A 120 -9.65 -0.23 7.32
C THR A 120 -8.13 -0.41 7.21
N ASN A 121 -7.36 -0.10 8.26
CA ASN A 121 -5.89 -0.02 8.15
C ASN A 121 -5.16 -1.31 8.54
N LEU A 122 -5.79 -2.19 9.30
CA LEU A 122 -5.17 -3.38 9.88
C LEU A 122 -5.94 -4.66 9.56
N PHE A 123 -7.20 -4.76 9.99
CA PHE A 123 -7.94 -6.03 9.88
C PHE A 123 -8.19 -6.39 8.42
N SER A 124 -8.58 -5.43 7.58
CA SER A 124 -8.72 -5.68 6.15
C SER A 124 -7.43 -6.20 5.50
N ALA A 125 -6.28 -5.61 5.85
CA ALA A 125 -4.99 -6.04 5.32
C ALA A 125 -4.61 -7.44 5.83
N PHE A 126 -4.89 -7.74 7.10
CA PHE A 126 -4.62 -9.07 7.67
C PHE A 126 -5.48 -10.15 7.02
N GLU A 127 -6.78 -9.91 6.86
CA GLU A 127 -7.69 -10.86 6.21
C GLU A 127 -7.36 -11.05 4.71
N LEU A 128 -6.99 -9.99 4.00
CA LEU A 128 -6.52 -10.11 2.62
C LEU A 128 -5.19 -10.89 2.52
N CYS A 129 -4.25 -10.69 3.45
CA CYS A 129 -3.02 -11.49 3.50
C CYS A 129 -3.34 -12.99 3.68
N ARG A 130 -4.21 -13.32 4.65
CA ARG A 130 -4.61 -14.70 4.92
C ARG A 130 -5.33 -15.35 3.74
N GLY A 131 -6.31 -14.64 3.18
CA GLY A 131 -7.10 -15.14 2.06
C GLY A 131 -6.31 -15.24 0.76
N ALA A 132 -5.34 -14.36 0.53
CA ALA A 132 -4.46 -14.41 -0.63
C ALA A 132 -3.35 -15.47 -0.51
N TYR A 133 -3.02 -15.92 0.69
CA TYR A 133 -1.94 -16.90 0.92
C TYR A 133 -2.04 -18.15 0.03
N PRO A 134 -3.20 -18.82 -0.13
CA PRO A 134 -3.30 -19.99 -1.02
C PRO A 134 -3.08 -19.66 -2.51
N LEU A 135 -3.24 -18.40 -2.92
CA LEU A 135 -2.98 -17.96 -4.30
C LEU A 135 -1.49 -17.65 -4.48
N LEU A 136 -0.87 -17.01 -3.48
CA LEU A 136 0.53 -16.62 -3.50
C LEU A 136 1.47 -17.83 -3.46
N THR A 137 1.15 -18.85 -2.66
CA THR A 137 1.98 -20.05 -2.51
C THR A 137 1.92 -21.00 -3.72
N LYS A 138 1.08 -20.73 -4.73
CA LYS A 138 1.11 -21.46 -6.00
C LYS A 138 2.34 -21.10 -6.86
N HIS A 139 3.04 -20.04 -6.52
CA HIS A 139 4.19 -19.54 -7.25
C HIS A 139 5.48 -19.73 -6.44
N ALA A 140 6.60 -19.92 -7.12
CA ALA A 140 7.91 -20.14 -6.47
C ALA A 140 8.42 -18.91 -5.69
N ALA A 141 7.90 -17.72 -6.00
CA ALA A 141 8.24 -16.47 -5.32
C ALA A 141 7.08 -15.49 -5.43
N SER A 142 6.64 -15.00 -4.29
CA SER A 142 5.56 -14.00 -4.19
C SER A 142 5.92 -12.89 -3.20
N SER A 143 5.24 -11.77 -3.27
CA SER A 143 5.50 -10.63 -2.38
C SER A 143 4.22 -9.98 -1.90
N ILE A 144 4.19 -9.65 -0.61
CA ILE A 144 3.19 -8.78 0.01
C ILE A 144 3.89 -7.49 0.44
N VAL A 145 3.32 -6.34 0.08
CA VAL A 145 3.78 -5.04 0.54
C VAL A 145 2.65 -4.29 1.23
N ASN A 146 2.87 -3.94 2.50
CA ASN A 146 1.92 -3.19 3.31
C ASN A 146 2.30 -1.70 3.33
N VAL A 147 1.39 -0.82 2.93
CA VAL A 147 1.60 0.63 3.04
C VAL A 147 1.28 1.08 4.46
N GLY A 148 2.34 1.18 5.25
CA GLY A 148 2.33 1.63 6.62
C GLY A 148 2.29 3.15 6.76
N SER A 149 3.04 3.67 7.71
CA SER A 149 3.28 5.11 7.93
C SER A 149 4.41 5.28 8.96
N VAL A 150 5.13 6.40 8.90
CA VAL A 150 6.02 6.81 10.00
C VAL A 150 5.27 6.96 11.34
N SER A 151 3.95 7.18 11.31
CA SER A 151 3.09 7.20 12.51
C SER A 151 3.06 5.88 13.27
N GLY A 152 3.39 4.77 12.63
CA GLY A 152 3.54 3.45 13.27
C GLY A 152 4.92 3.24 13.90
N ILE A 153 5.86 4.17 13.72
CA ILE A 153 7.24 4.08 14.19
C ILE A 153 7.51 5.13 15.27
N THR A 154 6.98 6.34 15.08
CA THR A 154 7.18 7.45 16.02
C THR A 154 5.89 8.26 16.16
N HIS A 155 5.86 9.13 17.18
CA HIS A 155 4.75 10.06 17.35
C HIS A 155 4.69 11.08 16.21
N VAL A 156 3.49 11.20 15.63
CA VAL A 156 3.10 12.31 14.76
C VAL A 156 1.66 12.73 15.06
N ARG A 157 1.28 13.97 14.70
CA ARG A 157 -0.06 14.54 14.97
C ARG A 157 -1.15 13.96 14.08
N SER A 158 -1.21 12.62 14.01
CA SER A 158 -2.20 11.87 13.21
C SER A 158 -3.36 11.30 14.04
N GLY A 159 -3.27 11.39 15.37
CA GLY A 159 -4.18 10.73 16.31
C GLY A 159 -3.72 9.32 16.69
N ALA A 160 -3.99 8.94 17.95
CA ALA A 160 -3.50 7.67 18.52
C ALA A 160 -3.99 6.43 17.75
N PRO A 161 -5.29 6.27 17.39
CA PRO A 161 -5.77 5.08 16.70
C PRO A 161 -5.07 4.80 15.36
N TYR A 162 -4.75 5.86 14.61
CA TYR A 162 -4.01 5.72 13.37
C TYR A 162 -2.58 5.20 13.61
N GLY A 163 -1.84 5.84 14.52
CA GLY A 163 -0.49 5.39 14.88
C GLY A 163 -0.49 3.93 15.37
N MET A 164 -1.44 3.58 16.25
CA MET A 164 -1.62 2.22 16.76
C MET A 164 -1.88 1.21 15.63
N SER A 165 -2.81 1.51 14.70
CA SER A 165 -3.12 0.62 13.58
C SER A 165 -1.92 0.41 12.66
N LYS A 166 -1.13 1.47 12.39
CA LYS A 166 0.07 1.37 11.55
C LYS A 166 1.24 0.67 12.26
N ALA A 167 1.38 0.83 13.57
CA ALA A 167 2.35 0.08 14.37
C ALA A 167 2.02 -1.43 14.37
N ALA A 168 0.74 -1.77 14.53
CA ALA A 168 0.27 -3.15 14.45
C ALA A 168 0.49 -3.75 13.05
N LEU A 169 0.26 -2.96 11.97
CA LEU A 169 0.53 -3.38 10.59
C LEU A 169 2.03 -3.68 10.37
N HIS A 170 2.93 -2.87 10.94
CA HIS A 170 4.37 -3.14 10.87
C HIS A 170 4.75 -4.41 11.64
N GLN A 171 4.11 -4.67 12.79
CA GLN A 171 4.36 -5.91 13.53
C GLN A 171 3.80 -7.12 12.81
N MET A 172 2.59 -7.05 12.24
CA MET A 172 2.01 -8.07 11.38
C MET A 172 2.95 -8.42 10.21
N THR A 173 3.51 -7.40 9.55
CA THR A 173 4.48 -7.57 8.46
C THR A 173 5.66 -8.44 8.88
N ARG A 174 6.26 -8.17 10.04
CA ARG A 174 7.40 -8.96 10.57
C ARG A 174 7.01 -10.40 10.90
N ASN A 175 5.84 -10.60 11.49
CA ASN A 175 5.38 -11.94 11.86
C ASN A 175 5.12 -12.80 10.61
N LEU A 176 4.33 -12.29 9.65
CA LEU A 176 4.02 -13.01 8.43
C LEU A 176 5.26 -13.25 7.56
N ALA A 177 6.23 -12.33 7.57
CA ALA A 177 7.50 -12.49 6.86
C ALA A 177 8.30 -13.70 7.32
N VAL A 178 8.32 -13.97 8.62
CA VAL A 178 9.03 -15.14 9.20
C VAL A 178 8.19 -16.41 9.00
N GLU A 179 6.89 -16.33 9.22
CA GLU A 179 5.98 -17.46 9.13
C GLU A 179 5.90 -18.06 7.72
N TRP A 180 5.92 -17.19 6.68
CA TRP A 180 5.71 -17.60 5.28
C TRP A 180 6.97 -17.63 4.41
N ALA A 181 8.15 -17.43 5.02
CA ALA A 181 9.42 -17.42 4.29
C ALA A 181 9.72 -18.74 3.60
N GLU A 182 9.45 -19.88 4.25
CA GLU A 182 9.69 -21.22 3.69
C GLU A 182 8.75 -21.53 2.51
N ASP A 183 7.59 -20.85 2.45
CA ASP A 183 6.60 -20.98 1.36
C ASP A 183 6.91 -20.04 0.17
N GLY A 184 8.03 -19.31 0.21
CA GLY A 184 8.46 -18.41 -0.85
C GLY A 184 7.70 -17.07 -0.89
N VAL A 185 6.95 -16.72 0.17
CA VAL A 185 6.22 -15.46 0.27
C VAL A 185 7.01 -14.46 1.12
N ARG A 186 7.47 -13.39 0.51
CA ARG A 186 8.09 -12.25 1.22
C ARG A 186 7.02 -11.26 1.67
N VAL A 187 7.14 -10.72 2.88
CA VAL A 187 6.21 -9.71 3.40
C VAL A 187 7.00 -8.52 3.92
N ASN A 188 6.79 -7.35 3.33
CA ASN A 188 7.47 -6.12 3.68
C ASN A 188 6.49 -4.96 3.86
N ALA A 189 6.97 -3.84 4.34
CA ALA A 189 6.19 -2.60 4.47
C ALA A 189 6.99 -1.40 3.95
N VAL A 190 6.27 -0.34 3.60
CA VAL A 190 6.80 1.01 3.45
C VAL A 190 6.19 1.93 4.50
N ALA A 191 6.94 2.92 4.97
CA ALA A 191 6.48 3.91 5.94
C ALA A 191 6.61 5.33 5.38
N PRO A 192 5.59 5.82 4.64
CA PRO A 192 5.58 7.18 4.13
C PRO A 192 5.45 8.22 5.25
N TRP A 193 6.06 9.40 5.05
CA TRP A 193 5.83 10.64 5.78
C TRP A 193 4.72 11.45 5.09
N TYR A 194 4.84 12.76 4.98
CA TYR A 194 3.91 13.57 4.22
C TYR A 194 4.16 13.41 2.73
N ILE A 195 3.16 12.86 2.05
CA ILE A 195 3.12 12.64 0.59
C ILE A 195 2.01 13.52 0.02
N ARG A 196 2.25 14.17 -1.12
CA ARG A 196 1.29 15.02 -1.82
C ARG A 196 0.14 14.18 -2.41
N THR A 197 -0.97 14.14 -1.70
CA THR A 197 -2.18 13.43 -2.12
C THR A 197 -3.41 14.26 -1.81
N ARG A 198 -4.55 13.90 -2.38
CA ARG A 198 -5.83 14.57 -2.04
C ARG A 198 -6.13 14.53 -0.53
N ARG A 199 -5.70 13.48 0.18
CA ARG A 199 -5.89 13.36 1.64
C ARG A 199 -5.08 14.36 2.44
N THR A 200 -3.86 14.68 2.01
CA THR A 200 -2.94 15.57 2.74
C THR A 200 -3.08 17.01 2.31
N SER A 201 -3.62 17.28 1.11
CA SER A 201 -3.71 18.62 0.51
C SER A 201 -4.40 19.65 1.39
N GLY A 202 -5.49 19.27 2.07
CA GLY A 202 -6.22 20.20 2.95
C GLY A 202 -5.39 20.69 4.14
N LYS A 203 -4.58 19.82 4.76
CA LYS A 203 -3.67 20.21 5.86
C LYS A 203 -2.46 20.98 5.34
N LEU A 204 -1.91 20.58 4.21
CA LEU A 204 -0.74 21.21 3.60
C LEU A 204 -1.06 22.54 2.90
N ALA A 205 -2.34 22.89 2.77
CA ALA A 205 -2.76 24.21 2.30
C ALA A 205 -2.60 25.30 3.37
N ASP A 206 -2.47 24.92 4.65
CA ASP A 206 -2.11 25.84 5.74
C ASP A 206 -0.59 26.08 5.70
N PRO A 207 -0.12 27.31 5.44
CA PRO A 207 1.31 27.61 5.32
C PRO A 207 2.08 27.34 6.60
N ASP A 208 1.52 27.67 7.77
CA ASP A 208 2.19 27.48 9.06
C ASP A 208 2.38 25.98 9.35
N TYR A 209 1.37 25.18 9.01
CA TYR A 209 1.45 23.73 9.14
C TYR A 209 2.46 23.12 8.17
N LEU A 210 2.48 23.60 6.93
CA LEU A 210 3.45 23.17 5.92
C LEU A 210 4.88 23.48 6.37
N ASP A 211 5.13 24.68 6.85
CA ASP A 211 6.45 25.10 7.32
C ASP A 211 6.93 24.21 8.48
N GLU A 212 6.06 23.86 9.42
CA GLU A 212 6.39 22.93 10.50
C GLU A 212 6.75 21.53 9.97
N VAL A 213 6.05 21.04 8.95
CA VAL A 213 6.34 19.75 8.32
C VAL A 213 7.69 19.79 7.60
N LEU A 214 7.96 20.87 6.85
CA LEU A 214 9.21 21.06 6.12
C LEU A 214 10.40 21.19 7.06
N LEU A 215 10.25 21.94 8.17
CA LEU A 215 11.28 22.09 9.20
C LEU A 215 11.72 20.73 9.78
N ARG A 216 10.81 19.75 9.83
CA ARG A 216 11.09 18.39 10.33
C ARG A 216 11.48 17.40 9.24
N THR A 217 11.55 17.83 8.01
CA THR A 217 11.91 17.00 6.86
C THR A 217 13.28 17.41 6.35
N PRO A 218 14.36 16.65 6.60
CA PRO A 218 15.73 17.03 6.18
C PRO A 218 15.86 17.34 4.69
N MET A 219 15.09 16.66 3.81
CA MET A 219 15.07 16.97 2.37
C MET A 219 14.33 18.28 2.03
N GLY A 220 13.71 18.98 2.99
CA GLY A 220 13.09 20.27 2.83
C GLY A 220 11.88 20.32 1.88
N ARG A 221 11.25 19.20 1.62
CA ARG A 221 10.08 19.11 0.73
C ARG A 221 9.11 18.00 1.15
N ILE A 222 7.90 18.08 0.64
CA ILE A 222 6.91 17.00 0.69
C ILE A 222 7.31 15.92 -0.32
N GLY A 223 7.06 14.65 -0.01
CA GLY A 223 7.22 13.53 -0.93
C GLY A 223 6.08 13.46 -1.95
N GLU A 224 6.35 12.81 -3.08
CA GLU A 224 5.36 12.55 -4.13
C GLU A 224 4.91 11.08 -4.11
N PRO A 225 3.69 10.76 -4.59
CA PRO A 225 3.18 9.38 -4.62
C PRO A 225 4.11 8.39 -5.32
N GLU A 226 4.77 8.82 -6.39
CA GLU A 226 5.69 8.04 -7.22
C GLU A 226 6.92 7.60 -6.42
N GLU A 227 7.37 8.40 -5.44
CA GLU A 227 8.52 8.05 -4.59
C GLU A 227 8.17 6.89 -3.64
N VAL A 228 6.91 6.81 -3.19
CA VAL A 228 6.42 5.67 -2.41
C VAL A 228 6.21 4.45 -3.32
N ALA A 229 5.64 4.68 -4.52
CA ALA A 229 5.39 3.63 -5.50
C ALA A 229 6.68 2.92 -5.92
N SER A 230 7.76 3.66 -6.16
CA SER A 230 9.07 3.09 -6.50
C SER A 230 9.63 2.19 -5.38
N ALA A 231 9.45 2.57 -4.11
CA ALA A 231 9.85 1.73 -2.98
C ALA A 231 9.01 0.45 -2.88
N VAL A 232 7.68 0.55 -3.12
CA VAL A 232 6.78 -0.60 -3.17
C VAL A 232 7.17 -1.52 -4.33
N ALA A 233 7.38 -0.97 -5.52
CA ALA A 233 7.77 -1.73 -6.70
C ALA A 233 9.10 -2.47 -6.48
N PHE A 234 10.11 -1.81 -5.88
CA PHE A 234 11.36 -2.49 -5.49
C PHE A 234 11.09 -3.72 -4.61
N LEU A 235 10.20 -3.60 -3.61
CA LEU A 235 9.86 -4.72 -2.73
C LEU A 235 9.06 -5.83 -3.44
N CYS A 236 8.38 -5.51 -4.53
CA CYS A 236 7.69 -6.48 -5.40
C CYS A 236 8.67 -7.22 -6.32
N LEU A 237 9.76 -6.58 -6.76
CA LEU A 237 10.68 -7.11 -7.75
C LEU A 237 11.48 -8.33 -7.27
N PRO A 238 11.88 -9.24 -8.19
CA PRO A 238 12.88 -10.27 -7.90
C PRO A 238 14.21 -9.72 -7.42
N ALA A 239 14.54 -8.45 -7.70
CA ALA A 239 15.73 -7.76 -7.20
C ALA A 239 15.80 -7.70 -5.67
N SER A 240 14.65 -7.72 -4.98
CA SER A 240 14.53 -7.74 -3.52
C SER A 240 14.32 -9.15 -2.93
N SER A 241 14.70 -10.21 -3.65
CA SER A 241 14.41 -11.61 -3.26
C SER A 241 14.97 -12.04 -1.90
N TYR A 242 15.91 -11.30 -1.32
CA TYR A 242 16.47 -11.56 0.02
C TYR A 242 16.03 -10.52 1.06
N VAL A 243 14.95 -9.75 0.76
CA VAL A 243 14.39 -8.73 1.65
C VAL A 243 13.00 -9.20 2.10
N THR A 244 12.84 -9.51 3.39
CA THR A 244 11.57 -9.85 4.01
C THR A 244 11.55 -9.37 5.46
N GLY A 245 10.37 -8.95 5.97
CA GLY A 245 10.17 -8.43 7.32
C GLY A 245 10.59 -6.97 7.51
N GLU A 246 11.03 -6.29 6.45
CA GLU A 246 11.51 -4.92 6.51
C GLU A 246 10.40 -3.88 6.38
N CYS A 247 10.64 -2.71 6.97
CA CYS A 247 9.82 -1.53 6.81
C CYS A 247 10.69 -0.37 6.30
N ILE A 248 10.58 -0.06 5.01
CA ILE A 248 11.37 1.01 4.38
C ILE A 248 10.67 2.36 4.61
N ALA A 249 11.35 3.28 5.31
CA ALA A 249 10.88 4.64 5.44
C ALA A 249 11.04 5.42 4.12
N VAL A 250 9.96 6.06 3.67
CA VAL A 250 9.94 6.98 2.51
C VAL A 250 9.51 8.34 3.06
N ASP A 251 10.46 9.05 3.68
CA ASP A 251 10.15 10.10 4.65
C ASP A 251 11.03 11.37 4.53
N GLY A 252 11.88 11.46 3.52
CA GLY A 252 12.79 12.59 3.35
C GLY A 252 13.77 12.79 4.52
N GLY A 253 14.01 11.72 5.31
CA GLY A 253 14.90 11.72 6.47
C GLY A 253 14.21 12.02 7.80
N PHE A 254 12.89 12.19 7.85
CA PHE A 254 12.14 12.56 9.05
C PHE A 254 12.46 11.66 10.25
N LEU A 255 12.43 10.34 10.11
CA LEU A 255 12.73 9.40 11.21
C LEU A 255 14.19 9.40 11.66
N ARG A 256 15.08 10.01 10.90
CA ARG A 256 16.52 10.12 11.22
C ARG A 256 16.92 11.49 11.74
N TYR A 257 15.97 12.43 11.71
CA TYR A 257 16.19 13.79 12.17
C TYR A 257 16.22 13.81 13.71
N GLY A 258 17.43 13.73 14.23
CA GLY A 258 17.71 14.01 15.63
C GLY A 258 17.95 15.52 15.86
N PHE A 259 18.38 15.88 17.01
CA PHE A 259 18.84 17.24 17.26
C PHE A 259 20.28 17.37 16.73
#